data_c9965734ff806c6d8e908941caa28f69
#
_entry.id   c9965734ff806c6d8e908941caa28f69
#
_cell.length_a   1.000
_cell.length_b   1.000
_cell.length_c   1.000
_cell.angle_alpha   90.00
_cell.angle_beta   90.00
_cell.angle_gamma   90.00
#
_symmetry.space_group_name_H-M   'P 1'
#
loop_
_entity.id
_entity.type
_entity.pdbx_description
1 polymer ?
#
loop_
_entity_poly.entity_id
_entity_poly.type
_entity_poly.pdbx_seq_one_letter_code
_entity_poly.pdbx_strand_id
1 'polypeptide(L)'
;GFELATGIEAMHAQSDLDLILRTPAPLDRNDARDLLATLDKAACTVDLQLQTPFGAVALREWASPSRRVLLKTAGGAHLVIDPWQAVA
;
A
#
# COMPACT_ATOMS: atom_id res chain seq x y z
N GLY A 1 6.05 -13.20 6.46
CA GLY A 1 4.86 -13.31 5.66
C GLY A 1 4.02 -12.06 5.68
N PHE A 2 3.01 -12.04 4.86
CA PHE A 2 2.09 -10.91 4.80
C PHE A 2 0.86 -11.18 5.64
N GLU A 3 0.39 -10.15 6.26
CA GLU A 3 -0.89 -10.18 6.95
C GLU A 3 -1.81 -9.19 6.28
N LEU A 4 -2.84 -9.68 5.63
CA LEU A 4 -3.80 -8.85 4.93
C LEU A 4 -5.01 -8.62 5.83
N ALA A 5 -5.22 -7.38 6.22
CA ALA A 5 -6.40 -6.98 6.96
C ALA A 5 -7.37 -6.29 6.00
N THR A 6 -8.61 -6.73 6.00
CA THR A 6 -9.63 -6.14 5.15
C THR A 6 -10.80 -5.67 5.99
N GLY A 7 -11.33 -4.52 5.63
CA GLY A 7 -12.56 -4.03 6.23
C GLY A 7 -13.76 -4.29 5.35
N ILE A 8 -13.78 -5.42 4.68
CA ILE A 8 -14.80 -5.69 3.67
C ILE A 8 -16.13 -5.99 4.33
N GLU A 9 -17.10 -5.19 3.98
CA GLU A 9 -18.47 -5.45 4.32
C GLU A 9 -19.27 -5.34 3.04
N ALA A 10 -20.36 -6.05 2.93
CA ALA A 10 -21.34 -5.89 1.87
C ALA A 10 -20.72 -5.51 0.53
N MET A 11 -20.32 -6.48 -0.22
CA MET A 11 -19.69 -6.26 -1.50
C MET A 11 -20.67 -5.90 -2.58
N HIS A 12 -20.43 -4.81 -3.25
CA HIS A 12 -21.15 -4.47 -4.48
C HIS A 12 -20.19 -4.62 -5.64
N ALA A 13 -20.69 -5.06 -6.77
CA ALA A 13 -19.85 -5.35 -7.92
C ALA A 13 -19.05 -4.13 -8.41
N GLN A 14 -19.54 -2.94 -8.14
CA GLN A 14 -18.89 -1.70 -8.56
C GLN A 14 -18.14 -1.00 -7.44
N SER A 15 -18.07 -1.62 -6.27
CA SER A 15 -17.44 -0.99 -5.13
C SER A 15 -15.93 -1.10 -5.22
N ASP A 16 -15.27 -0.05 -4.75
CA ASP A 16 -13.85 -0.09 -4.53
C ASP A 16 -13.56 -0.87 -3.25
N LEU A 17 -12.50 -1.65 -3.27
CA LEU A 17 -12.02 -2.36 -2.10
C LEU A 17 -10.84 -1.60 -1.52
N ASP A 18 -10.97 -1.22 -0.26
CA ASP A 18 -9.86 -0.64 0.49
C ASP A 18 -9.24 -1.72 1.36
N LEU A 19 -8.00 -2.06 1.06
CA LEU A 19 -7.28 -3.10 1.77
C LEU A 19 -6.06 -2.49 2.44
N ILE A 20 -5.71 -3.04 3.59
CA ILE A 20 -4.50 -2.64 4.30
C ILE A 20 -3.65 -3.90 4.49
N LEU A 21 -2.43 -3.84 3.98
CA LEU A 21 -1.44 -4.89 4.17
C LEU A 21 -0.43 -4.42 5.19
N ARG A 22 -0.31 -5.12 6.29
CA ARG A 22 0.69 -4.80 7.30
C ARG A 22 2.04 -5.31 6.85
N THR A 23 2.99 -4.40 6.79
CA THR A 23 4.35 -4.68 6.33
C THR A 23 5.35 -4.19 7.36
N PRO A 24 5.56 -4.96 8.44
CA PRO A 24 6.53 -4.57 9.46
C PRO A 24 7.97 -4.56 8.94
N ALA A 25 8.24 -5.33 7.89
CA ALA A 25 9.52 -5.34 7.22
C ALA A 25 9.37 -4.75 5.81
N PRO A 26 10.43 -4.21 5.22
CA PRO A 26 10.36 -3.61 3.89
C PRO A 26 9.85 -4.59 2.84
N LEU A 27 8.97 -4.10 1.98
CA LEU A 27 8.50 -4.81 0.80
C LEU A 27 9.30 -4.31 -0.39
N ASP A 28 9.95 -5.22 -1.12
CA ASP A 28 10.69 -4.87 -2.30
C ASP A 28 9.75 -4.28 -3.36
N ARG A 29 10.23 -3.30 -4.10
CA ARG A 29 9.46 -2.68 -5.18
C ARG A 29 9.07 -3.70 -6.25
N ASN A 30 9.91 -4.69 -6.53
CA ASN A 30 9.57 -5.75 -7.48
C ASN A 30 8.39 -6.56 -6.99
N ASP A 31 8.37 -6.91 -5.71
CA ASP A 31 7.25 -7.62 -5.12
C ASP A 31 5.99 -6.75 -5.11
N ALA A 32 6.16 -5.45 -4.89
CA ALA A 32 5.05 -4.51 -4.94
C ALA A 32 4.44 -4.46 -6.35
N ARG A 33 5.27 -4.47 -7.37
CA ARG A 33 4.79 -4.47 -8.76
C ARG A 33 4.04 -5.75 -9.09
N ASP A 34 4.55 -6.88 -8.63
CA ASP A 34 3.89 -8.18 -8.85
C ASP A 34 2.53 -8.21 -8.14
N LEU A 35 2.48 -7.73 -6.91
CA LEU A 35 1.25 -7.65 -6.16
C LEU A 35 0.25 -6.72 -6.83
N LEU A 36 0.70 -5.56 -7.28
CA LEU A 36 -0.15 -4.61 -7.98
C LEU A 36 -0.72 -5.21 -9.27
N ALA A 37 0.12 -5.91 -10.04
CA ALA A 37 -0.33 -6.56 -11.26
C ALA A 37 -1.40 -7.62 -10.96
N THR A 38 -1.25 -8.34 -9.87
CA THR A 38 -2.25 -9.31 -9.43
C THR A 38 -3.56 -8.63 -9.08
N LEU A 39 -3.51 -7.52 -8.34
CA LEU A 39 -4.70 -6.78 -7.94
C LEU A 39 -5.40 -6.14 -9.14
N ASP A 40 -4.64 -5.70 -10.14
CA ASP A 40 -5.21 -5.07 -11.32
C ASP A 40 -6.01 -6.06 -12.19
N LYS A 41 -5.83 -7.35 -11.96
CA LYS A 41 -6.63 -8.38 -12.62
C LYS A 41 -7.98 -8.60 -11.95
N ALA A 42 -8.21 -8.01 -10.79
CA ALA A 42 -9.47 -8.17 -10.07
C ALA A 42 -10.61 -7.51 -10.84
N ALA A 43 -11.82 -8.02 -10.64
CA ALA A 43 -13.01 -7.50 -11.31
C ALA A 43 -13.44 -6.13 -10.79
N CYS A 44 -12.94 -5.72 -9.63
CA CYS A 44 -13.23 -4.42 -9.03
C CYS A 44 -11.93 -3.67 -8.78
N THR A 45 -12.06 -2.37 -8.54
CA THR A 45 -10.90 -1.55 -8.18
C THR A 45 -10.46 -1.90 -6.77
N VAL A 46 -9.19 -2.23 -6.62
CA VAL A 46 -8.59 -2.54 -5.33
C VAL A 46 -7.58 -1.45 -4.98
N ASP A 47 -7.79 -0.81 -3.85
CA ASP A 47 -6.89 0.21 -3.33
C ASP A 47 -6.18 -0.35 -2.10
N LEU A 48 -4.92 -0.74 -2.27
CA LEU A 48 -4.14 -1.36 -1.21
C LEU A 48 -3.16 -0.37 -0.63
N GLN A 49 -3.21 -0.24 0.70
CA GLN A 49 -2.25 0.57 1.46
C GLN A 49 -1.29 -0.37 2.18
N LEU A 50 -0.01 0.00 2.17
CA LEU A 50 1.02 -0.72 2.92
C LEU A 50 1.20 -0.01 4.26
N GLN A 51 0.95 -0.74 5.34
CA GLN A 51 1.10 -0.18 6.69
C GLN A 51 2.51 -0.47 7.18
N THR A 52 3.38 0.52 7.12
CA THR A 52 4.75 0.42 7.65
C THR A 52 4.76 0.84 9.11
N PRO A 53 5.88 0.59 9.84
CA PRO A 53 5.99 1.08 11.22
C PRO A 53 5.89 2.59 11.35
N PHE A 54 6.09 3.34 10.28
CA PHE A 54 6.11 4.80 10.32
C PHE A 54 4.89 5.45 9.68
N GLY A 55 4.07 4.70 8.98
CA GLY A 55 2.89 5.24 8.35
C GLY A 55 2.38 4.36 7.22
N ALA A 56 1.51 4.92 6.39
CA ALA A 56 0.88 4.20 5.29
C ALA A 56 1.33 4.76 3.96
N VAL A 57 1.61 3.87 3.01
CA VAL A 57 1.95 4.24 1.64
C VAL A 57 1.09 3.43 0.68
N ALA A 58 0.61 4.07 -0.37
CA ALA A 58 -0.18 3.36 -1.38
C ALA A 58 0.69 2.38 -2.13
N LEU A 59 0.22 1.14 -2.29
CA LEU A 59 0.95 0.13 -3.05
C LEU A 59 1.26 0.61 -4.46
N ARG A 60 0.29 1.25 -5.10
CA ARG A 60 0.45 1.74 -6.46
C ARG A 60 1.58 2.76 -6.56
N GLU A 61 1.73 3.58 -5.55
CA GLU A 61 2.82 4.55 -5.52
C GLU A 61 4.17 3.90 -5.25
N TRP A 62 4.22 2.95 -4.30
CA TRP A 62 5.47 2.24 -4.02
C TRP A 62 5.92 1.39 -5.20
N ALA A 63 4.99 0.84 -5.97
CA ALA A 63 5.29 0.06 -7.17
C ALA A 63 5.65 0.93 -8.38
N SER A 64 5.41 2.23 -8.30
CA SER A 64 5.71 3.15 -9.39
C SER A 64 7.23 3.39 -9.52
N PRO A 65 7.70 3.94 -10.64
CA PRO A 65 9.12 4.25 -10.81
C PRO A 65 9.56 5.50 -10.05
N SER A 66 8.69 6.15 -9.31
CA SER A 66 9.02 7.37 -8.57
C SER A 66 10.06 7.11 -7.50
N ARG A 67 11.03 8.02 -7.38
CA ARG A 67 12.07 7.91 -6.36
C ARG A 67 11.53 8.17 -4.96
N ARG A 68 10.52 9.02 -4.86
CA ARG A 68 9.90 9.41 -3.59
C ARG A 68 8.44 9.05 -3.62
N VAL A 69 7.96 8.62 -2.48
CA VAL A 69 6.56 8.24 -2.31
C VAL A 69 5.97 8.98 -1.13
N LEU A 70 4.66 9.12 -1.13
CA LEU A 70 3.96 9.84 -0.08
C LEU A 70 3.68 8.88 1.07
N LEU A 71 4.29 9.14 2.22
CA LEU A 71 4.04 8.39 3.45
C LEU A 71 3.08 9.19 4.32
N LYS A 72 1.93 8.61 4.62
CA LYS A 72 0.91 9.23 5.46
C LYS A 72 1.11 8.81 6.89
N THR A 73 1.32 9.78 7.76
CA THR A 73 1.52 9.54 9.19
C THR A 73 0.46 10.29 9.98
N ALA A 74 0.42 10.06 11.30
CA ALA A 74 -0.47 10.80 12.17
C ALA A 74 -0.21 12.32 12.13
N GLY A 75 1.03 12.72 11.87
CA GLY A 75 1.40 14.13 11.82
C GLY A 75 1.25 14.76 10.43
N GLY A 76 0.80 14.00 9.43
CA GLY A 76 0.65 14.52 8.07
C GLY A 76 1.28 13.61 7.04
N ALA A 77 1.44 14.15 5.83
CA ALA A 77 2.01 13.41 4.71
C ALA A 77 3.42 13.90 4.42
N HIS A 78 4.33 12.96 4.16
CA HIS A 78 5.74 13.26 3.89
C HIS A 78 6.20 12.53 2.64
N LEU A 79 6.99 13.19 1.82
CA LEU A 79 7.66 12.53 0.71
C LEU A 79 8.92 11.86 1.22
N VAL A 80 9.00 10.55 1.04
CA VAL A 80 10.11 9.73 1.54
C VAL A 80 10.65 8.83 0.44
N ILE A 81 11.91 8.48 0.56
CA ILE A 81 12.53 7.53 -0.37
C ILE A 81 12.20 6.11 0.06
N ASP A 82 12.23 5.86 1.37
CA ASP A 82 11.96 4.54 1.93
C ASP A 82 10.90 4.64 3.04
N PRO A 83 9.68 4.13 2.81
CA PRO A 83 8.61 4.20 3.81
C PRO A 83 8.88 3.41 5.09
N TRP A 84 9.87 2.52 5.08
CA TRP A 84 10.24 1.74 6.26
C TRP A 84 11.36 2.34 7.07
N GLN A 85 11.84 3.51 6.69
CA GLN A 85 12.83 4.25 7.45
C GLN A 85 12.18 5.39 8.23
N ALA A 86 12.78 5.73 9.35
CA ALA A 86 12.27 6.83 10.15
C ALA A 86 12.29 8.13 9.35
N VAL A 87 11.22 8.89 9.47
CA VAL A 87 11.15 10.22 8.85
C VAL A 87 11.96 11.18 9.72
N ALA A 88 12.93 11.82 9.11
CA ALA A 88 13.78 12.75 9.81
C ALA A 88 13.08 14.11 10.02
#